data_10958ee5a6e8552f9902364d2b3b591d
#
_entry.id   10958ee5a6e8552f9902364d2b3b591d
#
_cell.length_a   1.000
_cell.length_b   1.000
_cell.length_c   1.000
_cell.angle_alpha   90.00
_cell.angle_beta   90.00
_cell.angle_gamma   90.00
#
_symmetry.space_group_name_H-M   'P 1'
#
loop_
_entity.id
_entity.type
_entity.pdbx_description
1 polymer ?
#
loop_
_entity_poly.entity_id
_entity_poly.type
_entity_poly.pdbx_seq_one_letter_code
_entity_poly.pdbx_strand_id
1 'polypeptide(L)'
;MDWLQNLLFDENSIAHIVLLYSFVIAVGVLLGKIKFFGVSLGVTFVLFTGIVCGHFGLTGNTQILTFLQDFGLILFVFCIGLQVGPSFFSSFKKGGIAMNLVAMGIVALNIAVAVALYYGLNGRIELPMMVGILCGAVTNTPGLGAANEALSQLNYSGPQIAMGYACAYPLGVLGIIGSIIAIRYICRINLKKEEEDIAKEEAANPHLTPRMMHLEVHNEALAGKTLLQVRDFMGRDFVCSRILQNGHVSIPNRDTVFHLGDQLFVVCAEDDAEAIIAFIGPKIEVDWEKQDTPMVSRRILITQPKMNGKQLGEFHFSSMYGVNVTRVNRSGMDIFASRNLTLQVGDRVMVVGPQDAVERVANLMGNSLKRLDHPNIVTIFVGIFLGIFFGSLPIAFPGIPTPVKLGLAGGPLIVSILIGRFGYKLKLVTYTTMSANLMLREIGIALFLASVGIKAGANFVNTVVDGDGLLDVGCGFLITVIPLLIMGAVARWHYKMNYFMLMGLIAGSNTDPPALAYSNQTAGNNAPAVGYSTVYPVSMFLRILTAQLLILILAS
;
A
#
# COMPACT_ATOMS: atom_id res chain seq x y z
N MET A 1 -4.34 49.77 9.36
CA MET A 1 -3.77 48.62 10.14
C MET A 1 -4.84 47.60 10.51
N ASP A 2 -6.11 47.98 10.57
CA ASP A 2 -7.23 47.10 10.96
C ASP A 2 -7.42 45.88 10.05
N TRP A 3 -7.19 46.02 8.73
CA TRP A 3 -7.27 44.91 7.80
C TRP A 3 -6.23 43.80 8.08
N LEU A 4 -5.01 44.21 8.49
CA LEU A 4 -3.94 43.26 8.80
C LEU A 4 -4.21 42.54 10.13
N GLN A 5 -4.74 43.30 11.11
CA GLN A 5 -5.15 42.75 12.40
C GLN A 5 -6.31 41.74 12.25
N ASN A 6 -7.31 42.08 11.44
CA ASN A 6 -8.40 41.15 11.12
C ASN A 6 -7.89 39.91 10.36
N LEU A 7 -6.96 40.08 9.41
CA LEU A 7 -6.40 38.96 8.66
C LEU A 7 -5.57 38.03 9.56
N LEU A 8 -4.88 38.57 10.58
CA LEU A 8 -3.98 37.76 11.42
C LEU A 8 -4.64 37.21 12.69
N PHE A 9 -5.76 37.79 13.18
CA PHE A 9 -6.29 37.47 14.51
C PHE A 9 -7.82 37.33 14.56
N ASP A 10 -8.56 37.55 13.47
CA ASP A 10 -10.00 37.35 13.47
C ASP A 10 -10.34 35.86 13.24
N GLU A 11 -10.59 35.15 14.32
CA GLU A 11 -10.89 33.72 14.33
C GLU A 11 -12.10 33.30 13.46
N ASN A 12 -13.04 34.25 13.18
CA ASN A 12 -14.20 34.01 12.35
C ASN A 12 -13.95 34.30 10.87
N SER A 13 -12.83 34.94 10.54
CA SER A 13 -12.48 35.25 9.16
C SER A 13 -11.98 33.99 8.44
N ILE A 14 -12.64 33.63 7.32
CA ILE A 14 -12.18 32.55 6.45
C ILE A 14 -10.77 32.82 5.94
N ALA A 15 -10.45 34.08 5.61
CA ALA A 15 -9.13 34.47 5.15
C ALA A 15 -8.05 34.20 6.20
N HIS A 16 -8.31 34.50 7.47
CA HIS A 16 -7.44 34.17 8.59
C HIS A 16 -7.19 32.66 8.68
N ILE A 17 -8.25 31.85 8.66
CA ILE A 17 -8.16 30.39 8.77
C ILE A 17 -7.36 29.80 7.61
N VAL A 18 -7.62 30.22 6.36
CA VAL A 18 -6.85 29.77 5.19
C VAL A 18 -5.38 30.15 5.30
N LEU A 19 -5.08 31.36 5.76
CA LEU A 19 -3.70 31.83 5.97
C LEU A 19 -3.00 31.00 7.04
N LEU A 20 -3.67 30.76 8.19
CA LEU A 20 -3.13 29.94 9.30
C LEU A 20 -2.83 28.51 8.83
N TYR A 21 -3.77 27.85 8.14
CA TYR A 21 -3.56 26.50 7.60
C TYR A 21 -2.45 26.45 6.57
N SER A 22 -2.39 27.44 5.66
CA SER A 22 -1.33 27.50 4.66
C SER A 22 0.05 27.63 5.32
N PHE A 23 0.15 28.46 6.36
CA PHE A 23 1.37 28.62 7.13
C PHE A 23 1.76 27.33 7.88
N VAL A 24 0.83 26.76 8.66
CA VAL A 24 1.06 25.54 9.45
C VAL A 24 1.47 24.37 8.55
N ILE A 25 0.78 24.18 7.43
CA ILE A 25 1.09 23.09 6.50
C ILE A 25 2.43 23.34 5.80
N ALA A 26 2.67 24.54 5.27
CA ALA A 26 3.91 24.84 4.56
C ALA A 26 5.14 24.69 5.47
N VAL A 27 5.11 25.28 6.66
CA VAL A 27 6.21 25.20 7.63
C VAL A 27 6.36 23.76 8.13
N GLY A 28 5.26 23.08 8.47
CA GLY A 28 5.29 21.69 8.92
C GLY A 28 5.89 20.74 7.89
N VAL A 29 5.50 20.85 6.61
CA VAL A 29 6.08 20.05 5.53
C VAL A 29 7.55 20.37 5.29
N LEU A 30 7.96 21.64 5.38
CA LEU A 30 9.37 22.04 5.27
C LEU A 30 10.21 21.45 6.40
N LEU A 31 9.76 21.59 7.64
CA LEU A 31 10.43 21.00 8.82
C LEU A 31 10.46 19.47 8.75
N GLY A 32 9.39 18.86 8.22
CA GLY A 32 9.30 17.40 8.01
C GLY A 32 10.35 16.83 7.06
N LYS A 33 10.98 17.66 6.22
CA LYS A 33 12.11 17.25 5.35
C LYS A 33 13.44 17.17 6.08
N ILE A 34 13.55 17.77 7.27
CA ILE A 34 14.76 17.72 8.08
C ILE A 34 14.97 16.29 8.56
N LYS A 35 16.17 15.76 8.35
CA LYS A 35 16.54 14.42 8.78
C LYS A 35 17.23 14.45 10.12
N PHE A 36 16.64 13.82 11.12
CA PHE A 36 17.27 13.57 12.41
C PHE A 36 17.84 12.15 12.41
N PHE A 37 19.16 12.01 12.56
CA PHE A 37 19.85 10.72 12.47
C PHE A 37 19.53 9.92 11.18
N GLY A 38 19.31 10.63 10.06
CA GLY A 38 18.98 10.01 8.78
C GLY A 38 17.49 9.73 8.55
N VAL A 39 16.63 9.93 9.56
CA VAL A 39 15.18 9.71 9.52
C VAL A 39 14.44 11.04 9.43
N SER A 40 13.47 11.17 8.51
CA SER A 40 12.57 12.31 8.42
C SER A 40 11.20 11.97 9.01
N LEU A 41 10.62 12.85 9.80
CA LEU A 41 9.28 12.66 10.38
C LEU A 41 8.14 13.04 9.40
N GLY A 42 8.50 13.55 8.21
CA GLY A 42 7.57 13.82 7.12
C GLY A 42 6.44 14.80 7.49
N VAL A 43 5.25 14.55 6.94
CA VAL A 43 4.05 15.40 7.13
C VAL A 43 3.58 15.49 8.58
N THR A 44 4.04 14.62 9.48
CA THR A 44 3.68 14.66 10.91
C THR A 44 4.15 15.95 11.59
N PHE A 45 5.20 16.63 11.08
CA PHE A 45 5.60 17.94 11.56
C PHE A 45 4.52 19.01 11.44
N VAL A 46 3.52 18.83 10.59
CA VAL A 46 2.34 19.69 10.51
C VAL A 46 1.59 19.73 11.85
N LEU A 47 1.47 18.58 12.53
CA LEU A 47 0.88 18.50 13.87
C LEU A 47 1.66 19.38 14.86
N PHE A 48 2.98 19.22 14.90
CA PHE A 48 3.82 20.01 15.84
C PHE A 48 3.80 21.49 15.53
N THR A 49 3.83 21.88 14.25
CA THR A 49 3.68 23.28 13.85
C THR A 49 2.31 23.83 14.27
N GLY A 50 1.25 23.04 14.11
CA GLY A 50 -0.09 23.39 14.58
C GLY A 50 -0.15 23.57 16.10
N ILE A 51 0.49 22.67 16.87
CA ILE A 51 0.59 22.78 18.35
C ILE A 51 1.27 24.08 18.74
N VAL A 52 2.39 24.44 18.09
CA VAL A 52 3.10 25.70 18.38
C VAL A 52 2.19 26.90 18.08
N CYS A 53 1.53 26.94 16.93
CA CYS A 53 0.62 28.03 16.58
C CYS A 53 -0.54 28.15 17.58
N GLY A 54 -1.18 27.02 17.94
CA GLY A 54 -2.26 26.99 18.93
C GLY A 54 -1.82 27.42 20.32
N HIS A 55 -0.58 27.07 20.73
CA HIS A 55 0.00 27.52 22.00
C HIS A 55 0.16 29.06 22.05
N PHE A 56 0.53 29.68 20.94
CA PHE A 56 0.63 31.15 20.84
C PHE A 56 -0.72 31.84 20.60
N GLY A 57 -1.84 31.10 20.71
CA GLY A 57 -3.18 31.66 20.55
C GLY A 57 -3.61 31.87 19.11
N LEU A 58 -2.85 31.37 18.10
CA LEU A 58 -3.26 31.39 16.71
C LEU A 58 -4.24 30.23 16.49
N THR A 59 -5.53 30.54 16.54
CA THR A 59 -6.62 29.58 16.40
C THR A 59 -7.69 30.10 15.44
N GLY A 60 -8.76 29.38 15.24
CA GLY A 60 -9.86 29.77 14.37
C GLY A 60 -11.19 29.21 14.85
N ASN A 61 -12.25 29.55 14.13
CA ASN A 61 -13.60 29.08 14.45
C ASN A 61 -13.63 27.55 14.57
N THR A 62 -14.01 27.06 15.75
CA THR A 62 -14.02 25.64 16.10
C THR A 62 -14.81 24.77 15.13
N GLN A 63 -15.91 25.26 14.56
CA GLN A 63 -16.72 24.49 13.61
C GLN A 63 -15.97 24.30 12.30
N ILE A 64 -15.28 25.35 11.82
CA ILE A 64 -14.47 25.27 10.58
C ILE A 64 -13.27 24.36 10.80
N LEU A 65 -12.58 24.48 11.94
CA LEU A 65 -11.46 23.57 12.28
C LEU A 65 -11.93 22.11 12.34
N THR A 66 -13.12 21.85 12.90
CA THR A 66 -13.70 20.49 12.97
C THR A 66 -14.06 19.99 11.58
N PHE A 67 -14.68 20.81 10.76
CA PHE A 67 -15.02 20.43 9.37
C PHE A 67 -13.76 20.07 8.57
N LEU A 68 -12.70 20.88 8.63
CA LEU A 68 -11.43 20.62 7.94
C LEU A 68 -10.74 19.36 8.47
N GLN A 69 -10.81 19.12 9.78
CA GLN A 69 -10.32 17.89 10.41
C GLN A 69 -11.02 16.66 9.85
N ASP A 70 -12.36 16.64 9.89
CA ASP A 70 -13.14 15.48 9.51
C ASP A 70 -13.08 15.24 7.99
N PHE A 71 -13.17 16.28 7.19
CA PHE A 71 -13.01 16.17 5.74
C PHE A 71 -11.61 15.69 5.35
N GLY A 72 -10.58 16.22 5.99
CA GLY A 72 -9.19 15.77 5.83
C GLY A 72 -9.01 14.29 6.18
N LEU A 73 -9.60 13.85 7.30
CA LEU A 73 -9.57 12.45 7.73
C LEU A 73 -10.25 11.53 6.71
N ILE A 74 -11.47 11.88 6.27
CA ILE A 74 -12.23 11.10 5.30
C ILE A 74 -11.43 10.93 4.00
N LEU A 75 -10.91 12.04 3.46
CA LEU A 75 -10.13 12.04 2.21
C LEU A 75 -8.87 11.18 2.36
N PHE A 76 -8.13 11.35 3.45
CA PHE A 76 -6.92 10.62 3.75
C PHE A 76 -7.16 9.10 3.84
N VAL A 77 -8.14 8.70 4.66
CA VAL A 77 -8.45 7.28 4.89
C VAL A 77 -9.02 6.62 3.64
N PHE A 78 -9.86 7.32 2.88
CA PHE A 78 -10.41 6.83 1.62
C PHE A 78 -9.30 6.55 0.59
N CYS A 79 -8.36 7.48 0.42
CA CYS A 79 -7.22 7.30 -0.49
C CYS A 79 -6.32 6.11 -0.09
N ILE A 80 -6.11 5.92 1.23
CA ILE A 80 -5.40 4.73 1.74
C ILE A 80 -6.16 3.45 1.35
N GLY A 81 -7.46 3.37 1.60
CA GLY A 81 -8.24 2.19 1.31
C GLY A 81 -8.27 1.84 -0.18
N LEU A 82 -8.35 2.83 -1.07
CA LEU A 82 -8.22 2.62 -2.52
C LEU A 82 -6.85 2.02 -2.90
N GLN A 83 -5.77 2.53 -2.29
CA GLN A 83 -4.41 2.05 -2.55
C GLN A 83 -4.21 0.61 -2.07
N VAL A 84 -4.75 0.29 -0.91
CA VAL A 84 -4.58 -0.99 -0.22
C VAL A 84 -5.54 -2.07 -0.75
N GLY A 85 -6.73 -1.69 -1.23
CA GLY A 85 -7.80 -2.61 -1.63
C GLY A 85 -7.38 -3.76 -2.55
N PRO A 86 -6.63 -3.52 -3.65
CA PRO A 86 -6.20 -4.58 -4.54
C PRO A 86 -5.34 -5.66 -3.86
N SER A 87 -4.47 -5.27 -2.92
CA SER A 87 -3.54 -6.16 -2.22
C SER A 87 -4.11 -6.77 -0.94
N PHE A 88 -5.15 -6.19 -0.35
CA PHE A 88 -5.72 -6.64 0.92
C PHE A 88 -6.05 -8.13 0.93
N PHE A 89 -6.84 -8.60 -0.04
CA PHE A 89 -7.23 -10.01 -0.11
C PHE A 89 -6.11 -10.94 -0.61
N SER A 90 -5.17 -10.41 -1.39
CA SER A 90 -4.03 -11.21 -1.87
C SER A 90 -2.98 -11.45 -0.79
N SER A 91 -2.91 -10.61 0.22
CA SER A 91 -1.98 -10.76 1.35
C SER A 91 -2.27 -12.01 2.21
N PHE A 92 -3.47 -12.61 2.09
CA PHE A 92 -3.84 -13.86 2.76
C PHE A 92 -3.52 -15.13 1.94
N LYS A 93 -2.85 -15.03 0.78
CA LYS A 93 -2.42 -16.21 0.02
C LYS A 93 -1.16 -16.85 0.63
N LYS A 94 -0.79 -18.05 0.14
CA LYS A 94 0.40 -18.81 0.59
C LYS A 94 1.63 -17.89 0.66
N GLY A 95 2.33 -17.89 1.80
CA GLY A 95 3.48 -17.02 2.10
C GLY A 95 3.12 -15.77 2.90
N GLY A 96 1.98 -15.11 2.66
CA GLY A 96 1.55 -13.92 3.39
C GLY A 96 0.88 -14.21 4.74
N ILE A 97 0.34 -15.42 4.94
CA ILE A 97 -0.41 -15.78 6.17
C ILE A 97 0.49 -15.67 7.41
N ALA A 98 1.69 -16.25 7.38
CA ALA A 98 2.61 -16.20 8.51
C ALA A 98 3.01 -14.76 8.85
N MET A 99 3.29 -13.93 7.83
CA MET A 99 3.60 -12.52 8.04
C MET A 99 2.43 -11.76 8.64
N ASN A 100 1.21 -11.98 8.15
CA ASN A 100 0.01 -11.35 8.70
C ASN A 100 -0.28 -11.81 10.14
N LEU A 101 -0.08 -13.09 10.48
CA LEU A 101 -0.21 -13.57 11.86
C LEU A 101 0.77 -12.89 12.81
N VAL A 102 2.02 -12.72 12.40
CA VAL A 102 3.02 -11.96 13.19
C VAL A 102 2.60 -10.50 13.34
N ALA A 103 2.15 -9.86 12.27
CA ALA A 103 1.69 -8.47 12.31
C ALA A 103 0.46 -8.29 13.21
N MET A 104 -0.51 -9.21 13.16
CA MET A 104 -1.66 -9.25 14.06
C MET A 104 -1.22 -9.43 15.52
N GLY A 105 -0.22 -10.30 15.76
CA GLY A 105 0.40 -10.48 17.07
C GLY A 105 1.06 -9.20 17.60
N ILE A 106 1.75 -8.43 16.72
CA ILE A 106 2.31 -7.12 17.09
C ILE A 106 1.18 -6.16 17.52
N VAL A 107 0.11 -6.05 16.72
CA VAL A 107 -1.03 -5.18 17.05
C VAL A 107 -1.67 -5.59 18.37
N ALA A 108 -1.93 -6.88 18.57
CA ALA A 108 -2.53 -7.38 19.81
C ALA A 108 -1.65 -7.11 21.04
N LEU A 109 -0.34 -7.32 20.93
CA LEU A 109 0.60 -7.03 22.01
C LEU A 109 0.74 -5.53 22.28
N ASN A 110 0.73 -4.65 21.26
CA ASN A 110 0.72 -3.21 21.49
C ASN A 110 -0.50 -2.80 22.35
N ILE A 111 -1.68 -3.35 22.02
CA ILE A 111 -2.91 -3.10 22.78
C ILE A 111 -2.78 -3.65 24.20
N ALA A 112 -2.30 -4.89 24.35
CA ALA A 112 -2.15 -5.52 25.66
C ALA A 112 -1.18 -4.73 26.56
N VAL A 113 -0.06 -4.23 26.02
CA VAL A 113 0.89 -3.39 26.77
C VAL A 113 0.26 -2.05 27.14
N ALA A 114 -0.46 -1.40 26.21
CA ALA A 114 -1.15 -0.13 26.51
C ALA A 114 -2.21 -0.29 27.60
N VAL A 115 -3.03 -1.33 27.53
CA VAL A 115 -4.06 -1.64 28.54
C VAL A 115 -3.41 -2.00 29.88
N ALA A 116 -2.33 -2.78 29.88
CA ALA A 116 -1.59 -3.11 31.10
C ALA A 116 -0.98 -1.87 31.76
N LEU A 117 -0.43 -0.94 30.99
CA LEU A 117 0.09 0.33 31.50
C LEU A 117 -1.04 1.21 32.03
N TYR A 118 -2.18 1.28 31.34
CA TYR A 118 -3.35 2.04 31.79
C TYR A 118 -3.81 1.60 33.19
N TYR A 119 -4.03 0.30 33.38
CA TYR A 119 -4.42 -0.24 34.69
C TYR A 119 -3.29 -0.19 35.74
N GLY A 120 -2.04 -0.42 35.31
CA GLY A 120 -0.87 -0.41 36.20
C GLY A 120 -0.53 0.98 36.76
N LEU A 121 -0.88 2.04 36.04
CA LEU A 121 -0.65 3.43 36.46
C LEU A 121 -1.80 4.01 37.31
N ASN A 122 -2.84 3.22 37.60
CA ASN A 122 -3.93 3.56 38.52
C ASN A 122 -4.55 4.96 38.29
N GLY A 123 -4.88 5.26 37.03
CA GLY A 123 -5.58 6.50 36.68
C GLY A 123 -4.71 7.75 36.55
N ARG A 124 -3.38 7.63 36.58
CA ARG A 124 -2.47 8.76 36.27
C ARG A 124 -2.62 9.26 34.86
N ILE A 125 -2.88 8.36 33.92
CA ILE A 125 -3.11 8.68 32.51
C ILE A 125 -4.55 8.31 32.18
N GLU A 126 -5.33 9.26 31.69
CA GLU A 126 -6.69 9.00 31.26
C GLU A 126 -6.71 8.07 30.02
N LEU A 127 -7.78 7.29 29.87
CA LEU A 127 -7.87 6.32 28.78
C LEU A 127 -7.74 6.95 27.38
N PRO A 128 -8.39 8.09 27.06
CA PRO A 128 -8.20 8.74 25.77
C PRO A 128 -6.75 9.13 25.50
N MET A 129 -6.06 9.63 26.53
CA MET A 129 -4.64 9.96 26.46
C MET A 129 -3.78 8.71 26.18
N MET A 130 -4.05 7.59 26.86
CA MET A 130 -3.36 6.31 26.64
C MET A 130 -3.59 5.78 25.23
N VAL A 131 -4.80 5.93 24.65
CA VAL A 131 -5.08 5.55 23.25
C VAL A 131 -4.33 6.49 22.28
N GLY A 132 -4.21 7.77 22.61
CA GLY A 132 -3.35 8.71 21.90
C GLY A 132 -1.90 8.28 21.90
N ILE A 133 -1.35 7.93 23.06
CA ILE A 133 0.01 7.39 23.24
C ILE A 133 0.18 6.10 22.41
N LEU A 134 -0.77 5.18 22.45
CA LEU A 134 -0.75 3.98 21.64
C LEU A 134 -0.66 4.31 20.13
N CYS A 135 -1.53 5.20 19.64
CA CYS A 135 -1.51 5.59 18.23
C CYS A 135 -0.20 6.28 17.83
N GLY A 136 0.38 7.12 18.69
CA GLY A 136 1.67 7.75 18.49
C GLY A 136 2.83 6.76 18.48
N ALA A 137 2.87 5.87 19.46
CA ALA A 137 3.89 4.83 19.62
C ALA A 137 4.03 3.92 18.39
N VAL A 138 2.91 3.68 17.69
CA VAL A 138 2.88 2.84 16.49
C VAL A 138 2.70 3.65 15.19
N THR A 139 2.91 4.96 15.27
CA THR A 139 2.86 5.91 14.14
C THR A 139 1.55 5.86 13.32
N ASN A 140 0.43 5.49 13.96
CA ASN A 140 -0.84 5.27 13.28
C ASN A 140 -1.78 6.49 13.35
N THR A 141 -1.61 7.43 12.44
CA THR A 141 -2.46 8.63 12.33
C THR A 141 -3.94 8.32 12.01
N PRO A 142 -4.28 7.36 11.12
CA PRO A 142 -5.68 6.98 10.91
C PRO A 142 -6.37 6.43 12.15
N GLY A 143 -5.65 5.69 13.00
CA GLY A 143 -6.15 5.22 14.29
C GLY A 143 -6.44 6.37 15.25
N LEU A 144 -5.56 7.38 15.30
CA LEU A 144 -5.82 8.61 16.05
C LEU A 144 -7.13 9.27 15.60
N GLY A 145 -7.34 9.38 14.27
CA GLY A 145 -8.57 9.93 13.72
C GLY A 145 -9.82 9.17 14.11
N ALA A 146 -9.77 7.83 14.01
CA ALA A 146 -10.88 6.95 14.40
C ALA A 146 -11.21 7.02 15.91
N ALA A 147 -10.17 7.08 16.75
CA ALA A 147 -10.34 7.23 18.20
C ALA A 147 -10.92 8.61 18.57
N ASN A 148 -10.46 9.68 17.90
CA ASN A 148 -10.99 11.03 18.11
C ASN A 148 -12.47 11.13 17.68
N GLU A 149 -12.86 10.49 16.60
CA GLU A 149 -14.25 10.37 16.15
C GLU A 149 -15.10 9.61 17.20
N ALA A 150 -14.58 8.52 17.76
CA ALA A 150 -15.27 7.78 18.82
C ALA A 150 -15.47 8.63 20.08
N LEU A 151 -14.50 9.44 20.48
CA LEU A 151 -14.63 10.39 21.59
C LEU A 151 -15.70 11.45 21.32
N SER A 152 -15.79 11.95 20.09
CA SER A 152 -16.84 12.90 19.68
C SER A 152 -18.25 12.30 19.83
N GLN A 153 -18.41 10.99 19.53
CA GLN A 153 -19.67 10.27 19.71
C GLN A 153 -20.07 10.12 21.18
N LEU A 154 -19.11 10.09 22.10
CA LEU A 154 -19.31 9.99 23.54
C LEU A 154 -19.45 11.37 24.23
N ASN A 155 -19.40 12.49 23.48
CA ASN A 155 -19.40 13.87 23.99
C ASN A 155 -18.30 14.10 25.06
N TYR A 156 -17.14 13.49 24.87
CA TYR A 156 -16.02 13.60 25.80
C TYR A 156 -15.46 15.04 25.84
N SER A 157 -15.22 15.58 27.02
CA SER A 157 -14.75 16.95 27.27
C SER A 157 -13.38 17.04 27.95
N GLY A 158 -12.68 15.91 28.13
CA GLY A 158 -11.37 15.84 28.78
C GLY A 158 -10.19 16.18 27.85
N PRO A 159 -8.95 15.84 28.27
CA PRO A 159 -7.73 16.11 27.51
C PRO A 159 -7.78 15.55 26.08
N GLN A 160 -7.21 16.30 25.16
CA GLN A 160 -7.24 15.91 23.74
C GLN A 160 -6.31 14.71 23.48
N ILE A 161 -6.85 13.67 22.86
CA ILE A 161 -6.13 12.45 22.48
C ILE A 161 -4.86 12.73 21.65
N ALA A 162 -4.85 13.85 20.91
CA ALA A 162 -3.72 14.30 20.12
C ALA A 162 -2.45 14.60 20.93
N MET A 163 -2.59 14.97 22.20
CA MET A 163 -1.45 15.25 23.07
C MET A 163 -0.65 13.97 23.32
N GLY A 164 -1.31 12.87 23.68
CA GLY A 164 -0.67 11.57 23.84
C GLY A 164 0.02 11.10 22.57
N TYR A 165 -0.64 11.31 21.43
CA TYR A 165 -0.02 11.01 20.12
C TYR A 165 1.26 11.82 19.88
N ALA A 166 1.22 13.13 20.13
CA ALA A 166 2.37 14.01 19.92
C ALA A 166 3.55 13.66 20.83
N CYS A 167 3.29 13.29 22.09
CA CYS A 167 4.32 12.86 23.04
C CYS A 167 5.02 11.56 22.60
N ALA A 168 4.24 10.57 22.14
CA ALA A 168 4.76 9.23 21.87
C ALA A 168 5.37 9.10 20.45
N TYR A 169 4.91 9.87 19.46
CA TYR A 169 5.25 9.68 18.06
C TYR A 169 6.76 9.76 17.75
N PRO A 170 7.53 10.77 18.21
CA PRO A 170 8.95 10.87 17.87
C PRO A 170 9.76 9.67 18.34
N LEU A 171 9.56 9.25 19.60
CA LEU A 171 10.24 8.07 20.12
C LEU A 171 9.63 6.76 19.58
N GLY A 172 8.38 6.75 19.13
CA GLY A 172 7.78 5.64 18.39
C GLY A 172 8.58 5.31 17.13
N VAL A 173 8.84 6.29 16.26
CA VAL A 173 9.66 6.12 15.04
C VAL A 173 11.07 5.60 15.38
N LEU A 174 11.73 6.24 16.36
CA LEU A 174 13.06 5.81 16.80
C LEU A 174 13.04 4.42 17.43
N GLY A 175 12.00 4.09 18.21
CA GLY A 175 11.79 2.79 18.83
C GLY A 175 11.57 1.68 17.79
N ILE A 176 10.83 1.94 16.72
CA ILE A 176 10.63 0.98 15.63
C ILE A 176 11.96 0.68 14.94
N ILE A 177 12.71 1.69 14.54
CA ILE A 177 14.03 1.53 13.90
C ILE A 177 15.01 0.89 14.87
N GLY A 178 15.03 1.33 16.12
CA GLY A 178 15.85 0.75 17.19
C GLY A 178 15.54 -0.71 17.44
N SER A 179 14.27 -1.12 17.39
CA SER A 179 13.85 -2.52 17.53
C SER A 179 14.34 -3.38 16.35
N ILE A 180 14.27 -2.87 15.13
CA ILE A 180 14.83 -3.53 13.94
C ILE A 180 16.34 -3.80 14.17
N ILE A 181 17.08 -2.77 14.58
CA ILE A 181 18.52 -2.88 14.86
C ILE A 181 18.78 -3.87 16.02
N ALA A 182 18.03 -3.77 17.11
CA ALA A 182 18.16 -4.66 18.27
C ALA A 182 17.94 -6.13 17.89
N ILE A 183 16.92 -6.45 17.11
CA ILE A 183 16.67 -7.82 16.61
C ILE A 183 17.86 -8.35 15.83
N ARG A 184 18.51 -7.52 15.00
CA ARG A 184 19.71 -7.93 14.27
C ARG A 184 20.82 -8.41 15.20
N TYR A 185 21.08 -7.65 16.28
CA TYR A 185 22.13 -8.01 17.24
C TYR A 185 21.70 -9.17 18.16
N ILE A 186 20.49 -9.17 18.65
CA ILE A 186 19.96 -10.26 19.52
C ILE A 186 19.96 -11.59 18.77
N CYS A 187 19.51 -11.61 17.53
CA CYS A 187 19.47 -12.83 16.71
C CYS A 187 20.80 -13.12 15.97
N ARG A 188 21.84 -12.32 16.19
CA ARG A 188 23.18 -12.46 15.54
C ARG A 188 23.09 -12.62 14.02
N ILE A 189 22.34 -11.73 13.36
CA ILE A 189 22.03 -11.85 11.94
C ILE A 189 23.19 -11.37 11.07
N ASN A 190 23.60 -12.20 10.10
CA ASN A 190 24.58 -11.86 9.08
C ASN A 190 23.86 -11.43 7.80
N LEU A 191 23.97 -10.14 7.42
CA LEU A 191 23.26 -9.57 6.27
C LEU A 191 23.61 -10.24 4.94
N LYS A 192 24.90 -10.63 4.73
CA LYS A 192 25.32 -11.31 3.50
C LYS A 192 24.64 -12.66 3.33
N LYS A 193 24.51 -13.42 4.43
CA LYS A 193 23.82 -14.70 4.41
C LYS A 193 22.32 -14.53 4.13
N GLU A 194 21.69 -13.50 4.71
CA GLU A 194 20.28 -13.20 4.44
C GLU A 194 20.04 -12.83 2.97
N GLU A 195 20.99 -12.13 2.34
CA GLU A 195 20.93 -11.78 0.92
C GLU A 195 21.06 -13.04 0.04
N GLU A 196 22.01 -13.94 0.35
CA GLU A 196 22.15 -15.21 -0.34
C GLU A 196 20.90 -16.10 -0.21
N ASP A 197 20.27 -16.10 0.96
CA ASP A 197 19.07 -16.90 1.21
C ASP A 197 17.87 -16.36 0.42
N ILE A 198 17.70 -15.02 0.27
CA ILE A 198 16.69 -14.43 -0.63
C ILE A 198 16.97 -14.81 -2.08
N ALA A 199 18.19 -14.68 -2.53
CA ALA A 199 18.54 -15.05 -3.91
C ALA A 199 18.22 -16.52 -4.22
N LYS A 200 18.40 -17.42 -3.22
CA LYS A 200 18.01 -18.84 -3.33
C LYS A 200 16.49 -19.01 -3.32
N GLU A 201 15.77 -18.28 -2.46
CA GLU A 201 14.30 -18.34 -2.42
C GLU A 201 13.67 -17.77 -3.68
N GLU A 202 14.19 -16.68 -4.24
CA GLU A 202 13.76 -16.13 -5.52
C GLU A 202 14.02 -17.11 -6.68
N ALA A 203 15.15 -17.80 -6.66
CA ALA A 203 15.46 -18.87 -7.60
C ALA A 203 14.57 -20.13 -7.42
N ALA A 204 14.03 -20.35 -6.21
CA ALA A 204 13.19 -21.50 -5.88
C ALA A 204 11.68 -21.26 -6.01
N ASN A 205 11.21 -20.00 -6.15
CA ASN A 205 9.79 -19.61 -6.24
C ASN A 205 9.44 -18.87 -7.53
N PRO A 206 9.34 -19.56 -8.65
CA PRO A 206 9.25 -18.96 -9.98
C PRO A 206 7.83 -18.71 -10.51
N HIS A 207 6.78 -18.73 -9.68
CA HIS A 207 5.39 -18.84 -10.15
C HIS A 207 4.79 -17.67 -10.94
N LEU A 208 5.47 -16.51 -11.07
CA LEU A 208 4.94 -15.36 -11.81
C LEU A 208 5.95 -14.63 -12.69
N THR A 209 7.23 -14.93 -12.58
CA THR A 209 8.28 -14.31 -13.43
C THR A 209 8.22 -14.89 -14.82
N PRO A 210 8.07 -14.07 -15.86
CA PRO A 210 8.10 -14.56 -17.24
C PRO A 210 9.55 -14.94 -17.62
N ARG A 211 9.76 -16.22 -17.90
CA ARG A 211 11.02 -16.71 -18.47
C ARG A 211 10.95 -16.70 -19.98
N MET A 212 11.95 -16.10 -20.60
CA MET A 212 12.11 -16.04 -22.04
C MET A 212 13.15 -17.07 -22.48
N MET A 213 12.84 -17.84 -23.51
CA MET A 213 13.70 -18.92 -24.01
C MET A 213 13.64 -18.99 -25.52
N HIS A 214 14.77 -19.32 -26.13
CA HIS A 214 14.86 -19.70 -27.52
C HIS A 214 15.00 -21.23 -27.58
N LEU A 215 14.10 -21.90 -28.27
CA LEU A 215 14.04 -23.34 -28.36
C LEU A 215 14.03 -23.77 -29.83
N GLU A 216 14.61 -24.94 -30.12
CA GLU A 216 14.49 -25.58 -31.41
C GLU A 216 13.60 -26.82 -31.30
N VAL A 217 12.69 -27.03 -32.21
CA VAL A 217 11.80 -28.18 -32.19
C VAL A 217 12.55 -29.44 -32.61
N HIS A 218 12.86 -30.27 -31.65
CA HIS A 218 13.54 -31.57 -31.83
C HIS A 218 12.59 -32.77 -31.60
N ASN A 219 11.46 -32.55 -30.96
CA ASN A 219 10.53 -33.65 -30.64
C ASN A 219 9.67 -33.99 -31.86
N GLU A 220 9.86 -35.21 -32.42
CA GLU A 220 9.14 -35.72 -33.57
C GLU A 220 7.62 -35.77 -33.36
N ALA A 221 7.17 -35.93 -32.09
CA ALA A 221 5.76 -35.94 -31.76
C ALA A 221 5.04 -34.60 -32.00
N LEU A 222 5.80 -33.50 -32.17
CA LEU A 222 5.27 -32.18 -32.45
C LEU A 222 5.19 -31.87 -33.95
N ALA A 223 5.91 -32.61 -34.78
CA ALA A 223 5.92 -32.39 -36.22
C ALA A 223 4.50 -32.60 -36.80
N GLY A 224 4.04 -31.60 -37.58
CA GLY A 224 2.70 -31.60 -38.16
C GLY A 224 1.55 -31.24 -37.19
N LYS A 225 1.83 -30.95 -35.91
CA LYS A 225 0.81 -30.48 -34.97
C LYS A 225 0.70 -28.97 -34.96
N THR A 226 -0.51 -28.48 -34.75
CA THR A 226 -0.74 -27.04 -34.57
C THR A 226 -0.33 -26.58 -33.16
N LEU A 227 -0.01 -25.29 -33.01
CA LEU A 227 0.33 -24.68 -31.72
C LEU A 227 -0.76 -24.95 -30.66
N LEU A 228 -2.04 -24.96 -31.06
CA LEU A 228 -3.13 -25.29 -30.15
C LEU A 228 -3.02 -26.73 -29.67
N GLN A 229 -2.83 -27.69 -30.56
CA GLN A 229 -2.67 -29.10 -30.22
C GLN A 229 -1.47 -29.36 -29.33
N VAL A 230 -0.36 -28.69 -29.58
CA VAL A 230 0.85 -28.78 -28.76
C VAL A 230 0.60 -28.27 -27.35
N ARG A 231 -0.12 -27.16 -27.19
CA ARG A 231 -0.48 -26.62 -25.87
C ARG A 231 -1.44 -27.53 -25.09
N ASP A 232 -2.46 -28.02 -25.78
CA ASP A 232 -3.45 -28.91 -25.17
C ASP A 232 -2.80 -30.24 -24.72
N PHE A 233 -1.89 -30.77 -25.53
CA PHE A 233 -1.16 -32.01 -25.23
C PHE A 233 -0.16 -31.83 -24.06
N MET A 234 0.49 -30.67 -23.98
CA MET A 234 1.42 -30.35 -22.89
C MET A 234 0.72 -30.01 -21.57
N GLY A 235 -0.52 -29.50 -21.65
CA GLY A 235 -1.30 -29.08 -20.48
C GLY A 235 -0.69 -27.91 -19.69
N ARG A 236 0.21 -27.15 -20.30
CA ARG A 236 0.88 -26.00 -19.71
C ARG A 236 0.76 -24.75 -20.57
N ASP A 237 0.70 -23.59 -19.89
CA ASP A 237 0.55 -22.30 -20.59
C ASP A 237 1.90 -21.72 -20.99
N PHE A 238 2.09 -21.46 -22.28
CA PHE A 238 3.20 -20.68 -22.82
C PHE A 238 2.74 -19.80 -23.96
N VAL A 239 3.50 -18.76 -24.24
CA VAL A 239 3.31 -17.87 -25.39
C VAL A 239 4.48 -18.07 -26.33
N CYS A 240 4.22 -18.59 -27.53
CA CYS A 240 5.20 -18.53 -28.61
C CYS A 240 5.13 -17.14 -29.22
N SER A 241 6.13 -16.32 -28.91
CA SER A 241 6.18 -14.91 -29.33
C SER A 241 6.48 -14.79 -30.84
N ARG A 242 7.42 -15.59 -31.31
CA ARG A 242 7.91 -15.64 -32.70
C ARG A 242 8.29 -17.06 -33.05
N ILE A 243 8.18 -17.38 -34.32
CA ILE A 243 8.67 -18.64 -34.91
C ILE A 243 9.49 -18.31 -36.17
N LEU A 244 10.65 -18.94 -36.31
CA LEU A 244 11.46 -18.93 -37.52
C LEU A 244 11.28 -20.28 -38.22
N GLN A 245 10.67 -20.24 -39.41
CA GLN A 245 10.43 -21.40 -40.28
C GLN A 245 10.98 -21.09 -41.68
N ASN A 246 11.80 -21.97 -42.20
CA ASN A 246 12.37 -21.82 -43.57
C ASN A 246 13.02 -20.44 -43.80
N GLY A 247 13.68 -19.86 -42.81
CA GLY A 247 14.30 -18.54 -42.89
C GLY A 247 13.35 -17.35 -42.76
N HIS A 248 12.06 -17.58 -42.56
CA HIS A 248 11.08 -16.50 -42.36
C HIS A 248 10.58 -16.47 -40.91
N VAL A 249 10.67 -15.29 -40.30
CA VAL A 249 10.11 -15.05 -38.95
C VAL A 249 8.65 -14.64 -39.07
N SER A 250 7.80 -15.32 -38.31
CA SER A 250 6.37 -15.01 -38.26
C SER A 250 5.85 -15.03 -36.82
N ILE A 251 4.65 -14.46 -36.60
CA ILE A 251 3.93 -14.59 -35.33
C ILE A 251 3.04 -15.81 -35.41
N PRO A 252 3.32 -16.83 -34.55
CA PRO A 252 2.50 -18.02 -34.58
C PRO A 252 1.11 -17.72 -34.04
N ASN A 253 0.12 -18.27 -34.70
CA ASN A 253 -1.27 -18.29 -34.29
C ASN A 253 -1.67 -19.72 -33.83
N ARG A 254 -2.93 -19.91 -33.50
CA ARG A 254 -3.46 -21.20 -33.01
C ARG A 254 -3.25 -22.36 -34.01
N ASP A 255 -3.28 -22.02 -35.32
CA ASP A 255 -3.26 -22.97 -36.44
C ASP A 255 -1.86 -23.14 -37.04
N THR A 256 -0.85 -22.45 -36.50
CA THR A 256 0.54 -22.56 -36.94
C THR A 256 1.05 -23.97 -36.65
N VAL A 257 1.48 -24.66 -37.73
CA VAL A 257 2.00 -26.03 -37.66
C VAL A 257 3.50 -26.01 -37.39
N PHE A 258 3.95 -26.87 -36.49
CA PHE A 258 5.35 -27.02 -36.13
C PHE A 258 6.02 -28.07 -37.01
N HIS A 259 7.28 -27.81 -37.36
CA HIS A 259 8.16 -28.72 -38.05
C HIS A 259 9.46 -28.92 -37.26
N LEU A 260 10.13 -30.03 -37.51
CA LEU A 260 11.46 -30.26 -36.94
C LEU A 260 12.44 -29.20 -37.39
N GLY A 261 13.23 -28.67 -36.45
CA GLY A 261 14.18 -27.59 -36.75
C GLY A 261 13.61 -26.17 -36.71
N ASP A 262 12.29 -26.04 -36.47
CA ASP A 262 11.70 -24.70 -36.23
C ASP A 262 12.30 -24.07 -34.98
N GLN A 263 12.67 -22.77 -35.08
CA GLN A 263 13.19 -22.04 -33.95
C GLN A 263 12.10 -21.16 -33.34
N LEU A 264 11.91 -21.29 -32.03
CA LEU A 264 10.83 -20.67 -31.30
C LEU A 264 11.36 -19.67 -30.27
N PHE A 265 10.74 -18.49 -30.17
CA PHE A 265 10.89 -17.62 -29.02
C PHE A 265 9.70 -17.81 -28.10
N VAL A 266 9.93 -18.49 -26.97
CA VAL A 266 8.90 -18.90 -26.01
C VAL A 266 9.00 -18.07 -24.76
N VAL A 267 7.84 -17.64 -24.24
CA VAL A 267 7.69 -16.99 -22.94
C VAL A 267 6.71 -17.83 -22.11
N CYS A 268 7.12 -18.23 -20.92
CA CYS A 268 6.30 -19.04 -20.01
C CYS A 268 6.51 -18.61 -18.56
N ALA A 269 5.77 -19.21 -17.63
CA ALA A 269 6.10 -19.11 -16.22
C ALA A 269 7.41 -19.87 -15.95
N GLU A 270 8.22 -19.40 -15.00
CA GLU A 270 9.51 -20.02 -14.66
C GLU A 270 9.36 -21.51 -14.32
N ASP A 271 8.31 -21.90 -13.58
CA ASP A 271 8.05 -23.30 -13.20
C ASP A 271 7.77 -24.23 -14.36
N ASP A 272 7.26 -23.69 -15.46
CA ASP A 272 6.93 -24.48 -16.64
C ASP A 272 8.12 -24.62 -17.60
N ALA A 273 9.18 -23.82 -17.39
CA ALA A 273 10.28 -23.68 -18.32
C ALA A 273 11.01 -25.01 -18.60
N GLU A 274 11.39 -25.75 -17.57
CA GLU A 274 12.14 -27.02 -17.75
C GLU A 274 11.27 -28.09 -18.41
N ALA A 275 9.95 -28.14 -18.08
CA ALA A 275 9.04 -29.06 -18.72
C ALA A 275 8.84 -28.72 -20.22
N ILE A 276 8.79 -27.42 -20.55
CA ILE A 276 8.66 -26.95 -21.94
C ILE A 276 9.91 -27.25 -22.74
N ILE A 277 11.09 -27.07 -22.15
CA ILE A 277 12.38 -27.42 -22.79
C ILE A 277 12.43 -28.93 -23.07
N ALA A 278 12.14 -29.76 -22.06
CA ALA A 278 12.16 -31.19 -22.20
C ALA A 278 11.18 -31.71 -23.26
N PHE A 279 10.05 -30.99 -23.46
CA PHE A 279 9.00 -31.39 -24.38
C PHE A 279 9.22 -30.86 -25.81
N ILE A 280 9.70 -29.64 -25.98
CA ILE A 280 9.90 -29.02 -27.32
C ILE A 280 11.27 -29.37 -27.88
N GLY A 281 12.32 -29.15 -27.09
CA GLY A 281 13.70 -29.36 -27.50
C GLY A 281 14.69 -28.40 -26.84
N PRO A 282 15.97 -28.46 -27.22
CA PRO A 282 17.05 -27.76 -26.53
C PRO A 282 16.96 -26.24 -26.69
N LYS A 283 17.59 -25.57 -25.73
CA LYS A 283 17.83 -24.13 -25.82
C LYS A 283 18.86 -23.83 -26.92
N ILE A 284 18.59 -22.81 -27.69
CA ILE A 284 19.48 -22.29 -28.74
C ILE A 284 19.72 -20.79 -28.51
N GLU A 285 20.81 -20.28 -29.07
CA GLU A 285 21.06 -18.84 -29.13
C GLU A 285 20.65 -18.33 -30.52
N VAL A 286 19.65 -17.47 -30.59
CA VAL A 286 19.17 -16.83 -31.80
C VAL A 286 19.17 -15.32 -31.59
N ASP A 287 19.87 -14.63 -32.49
CA ASP A 287 19.83 -13.16 -32.56
C ASP A 287 18.64 -12.69 -33.41
N TRP A 288 17.51 -12.49 -32.76
CA TRP A 288 16.28 -12.05 -33.42
C TRP A 288 16.33 -10.59 -33.95
N GLU A 289 17.32 -9.80 -33.51
CA GLU A 289 17.49 -8.42 -33.97
C GLU A 289 18.20 -8.34 -35.33
N LYS A 290 19.00 -9.34 -35.67
CA LYS A 290 19.68 -9.45 -36.98
C LYS A 290 18.79 -10.03 -38.07
N GLN A 291 17.63 -10.54 -37.72
CA GLN A 291 16.67 -11.05 -38.69
C GLN A 291 15.85 -9.88 -39.23
N ASP A 292 15.94 -9.64 -40.56
CA ASP A 292 15.24 -8.56 -41.26
C ASP A 292 13.72 -8.82 -41.21
N THR A 293 13.08 -8.40 -40.11
CA THR A 293 11.66 -8.60 -39.91
C THR A 293 10.99 -7.31 -39.47
N PRO A 294 9.83 -6.95 -40.08
CA PRO A 294 9.06 -5.76 -39.73
C PRO A 294 8.30 -5.92 -38.39
N MET A 295 8.89 -6.66 -37.45
CA MET A 295 8.26 -6.94 -36.13
C MET A 295 8.80 -6.02 -35.06
N VAL A 296 7.89 -5.39 -34.34
CA VAL A 296 8.19 -4.52 -33.20
C VAL A 296 7.68 -5.10 -31.91
N SER A 297 8.43 -4.86 -30.84
CA SER A 297 7.99 -5.12 -29.48
C SER A 297 7.71 -3.79 -28.80
N ARG A 298 6.49 -3.59 -28.31
CA ARG A 298 6.08 -2.31 -27.70
C ARG A 298 5.35 -2.52 -26.39
N ARG A 299 5.69 -1.71 -25.39
CA ARG A 299 4.91 -1.60 -24.16
C ARG A 299 3.72 -0.69 -24.39
N ILE A 300 2.51 -1.23 -24.25
CA ILE A 300 1.24 -0.52 -24.43
C ILE A 300 0.59 -0.35 -23.07
N LEU A 301 0.21 0.87 -22.74
CA LEU A 301 -0.47 1.20 -21.50
C LEU A 301 -1.99 1.04 -21.68
N ILE A 302 -2.63 0.26 -20.80
CA ILE A 302 -4.09 0.13 -20.82
C ILE A 302 -4.72 1.38 -20.20
N THR A 303 -5.42 2.14 -21.03
CA THR A 303 -6.12 3.37 -20.60
C THR A 303 -7.61 3.37 -20.93
N GLN A 304 -8.08 2.36 -21.66
CA GLN A 304 -9.50 2.21 -21.99
C GLN A 304 -10.25 1.53 -20.85
N PRO A 305 -11.30 2.17 -20.27
CA PRO A 305 -12.09 1.58 -19.18
C PRO A 305 -12.75 0.24 -19.55
N LYS A 306 -13.09 0.04 -20.83
CA LYS A 306 -13.71 -1.20 -21.32
C LYS A 306 -12.81 -2.43 -21.23
N MET A 307 -11.51 -2.24 -21.06
CA MET A 307 -10.52 -3.32 -20.89
C MET A 307 -10.43 -3.78 -19.43
N ASN A 308 -10.87 -2.94 -18.50
CA ASN A 308 -10.76 -3.20 -17.07
C ASN A 308 -11.61 -4.39 -16.63
N GLY A 309 -10.98 -5.35 -15.96
CA GLY A 309 -11.67 -6.55 -15.44
C GLY A 309 -11.90 -7.67 -16.45
N LYS A 310 -11.52 -7.50 -17.73
CA LYS A 310 -11.60 -8.55 -18.75
C LYS A 310 -10.37 -9.46 -18.75
N GLN A 311 -10.56 -10.71 -19.10
CA GLN A 311 -9.45 -11.64 -19.24
C GLN A 311 -8.72 -11.43 -20.56
N LEU A 312 -7.39 -11.58 -20.55
CA LEU A 312 -6.54 -11.43 -21.72
C LEU A 312 -6.99 -12.32 -22.89
N GLY A 313 -7.44 -13.55 -22.59
CA GLY A 313 -7.92 -14.52 -23.57
C GLY A 313 -9.18 -14.10 -24.32
N GLU A 314 -10.01 -13.23 -23.77
CA GLU A 314 -11.24 -12.74 -24.42
C GLU A 314 -10.97 -11.89 -25.67
N PHE A 315 -9.79 -11.27 -25.76
CA PHE A 315 -9.46 -10.37 -26.84
C PHE A 315 -8.90 -11.06 -28.09
N HIS A 316 -8.51 -12.33 -27.97
CA HIS A 316 -8.00 -13.12 -29.09
C HIS A 316 -6.91 -12.40 -29.93
N PHE A 317 -5.96 -11.72 -29.27
CA PHE A 317 -4.99 -10.83 -29.91
C PHE A 317 -4.21 -11.48 -31.05
N SER A 318 -3.82 -12.75 -30.91
CA SER A 318 -3.05 -13.44 -31.95
C SER A 318 -3.88 -13.75 -33.20
N SER A 319 -5.14 -14.18 -33.04
CA SER A 319 -5.99 -14.52 -34.18
C SER A 319 -6.68 -13.33 -34.81
N MET A 320 -7.06 -12.30 -34.04
CA MET A 320 -7.80 -11.14 -34.56
C MET A 320 -6.88 -9.99 -35.03
N TYR A 321 -5.73 -9.82 -34.38
CA TYR A 321 -4.84 -8.69 -34.63
C TYR A 321 -3.46 -9.11 -35.11
N GLY A 322 -3.10 -10.39 -35.12
CA GLY A 322 -1.78 -10.87 -35.50
C GLY A 322 -0.66 -10.42 -34.58
N VAL A 323 -0.95 -10.26 -33.30
CA VAL A 323 0.03 -9.88 -32.28
C VAL A 323 0.00 -10.82 -31.09
N ASN A 324 1.13 -11.04 -30.45
CA ASN A 324 1.22 -11.80 -29.21
C ASN A 324 1.50 -10.89 -28.02
N VAL A 325 0.81 -11.16 -26.92
CA VAL A 325 1.05 -10.52 -25.61
C VAL A 325 1.93 -11.46 -24.79
N THR A 326 3.12 -10.99 -24.41
CA THR A 326 4.12 -11.85 -23.76
C THR A 326 4.15 -11.66 -22.24
N ARG A 327 3.95 -10.44 -21.76
CA ARG A 327 3.95 -10.12 -20.32
C ARG A 327 3.14 -8.86 -20.05
N VAL A 328 2.70 -8.73 -18.80
CA VAL A 328 1.98 -7.56 -18.29
C VAL A 328 2.75 -7.02 -17.09
N ASN A 329 3.16 -5.75 -17.15
CA ASN A 329 3.74 -5.07 -16.02
C ASN A 329 2.64 -4.37 -15.22
N ARG A 330 2.46 -4.76 -13.98
CA ARG A 330 1.51 -4.18 -13.03
C ARG A 330 2.25 -3.70 -11.80
N SER A 331 2.19 -2.41 -11.51
CA SER A 331 2.85 -1.79 -10.35
C SER A 331 4.34 -2.11 -10.23
N GLY A 332 5.05 -2.18 -11.38
CA GLY A 332 6.48 -2.47 -11.46
C GLY A 332 6.85 -3.96 -11.57
N MET A 333 5.91 -4.88 -11.34
CA MET A 333 6.15 -6.33 -11.45
C MET A 333 5.74 -6.84 -12.83
N ASP A 334 6.61 -7.59 -13.48
CA ASP A 334 6.30 -8.30 -14.72
C ASP A 334 5.60 -9.62 -14.40
N ILE A 335 4.43 -9.83 -15.00
CA ILE A 335 3.57 -11.00 -14.83
C ILE A 335 3.47 -11.71 -16.17
N PHE A 336 3.56 -13.03 -16.18
CA PHE A 336 3.32 -13.83 -17.38
C PHE A 336 1.89 -13.61 -17.93
N ALA A 337 1.78 -13.38 -19.23
CA ALA A 337 0.52 -13.06 -19.90
C ALA A 337 -0.31 -14.33 -20.16
N SER A 338 -0.78 -15.00 -19.09
CA SER A 338 -1.69 -16.14 -19.22
C SER A 338 -3.06 -15.71 -19.77
N ARG A 339 -3.80 -16.62 -20.41
CA ARG A 339 -5.14 -16.33 -20.94
C ARG A 339 -6.13 -15.86 -19.90
N ASN A 340 -6.01 -16.40 -18.68
CA ASN A 340 -6.89 -16.10 -17.55
C ASN A 340 -6.49 -14.83 -16.80
N LEU A 341 -5.40 -14.16 -17.21
CA LEU A 341 -4.95 -12.92 -16.57
C LEU A 341 -5.99 -11.82 -16.79
N THR A 342 -6.55 -11.32 -15.72
CA THR A 342 -7.48 -10.19 -15.75
C THR A 342 -6.70 -8.88 -15.92
N LEU A 343 -6.99 -8.17 -17.01
CA LEU A 343 -6.39 -6.87 -17.33
C LEU A 343 -6.98 -5.75 -16.45
N GLN A 344 -6.15 -4.79 -16.12
CA GLN A 344 -6.56 -3.60 -15.36
C GLN A 344 -6.09 -2.33 -16.07
N VAL A 345 -6.85 -1.26 -15.92
CA VAL A 345 -6.40 0.08 -16.36
C VAL A 345 -5.14 0.41 -15.57
N GLY A 346 -4.11 0.90 -16.29
CA GLY A 346 -2.79 1.15 -15.71
C GLY A 346 -1.76 0.03 -15.95
N ASP A 347 -2.20 -1.17 -16.36
CA ASP A 347 -1.29 -2.23 -16.78
C ASP A 347 -0.48 -1.81 -18.02
N ARG A 348 0.80 -2.17 -18.05
CA ARG A 348 1.65 -2.03 -19.22
C ARG A 348 1.84 -3.39 -19.86
N VAL A 349 1.26 -3.57 -21.03
CA VAL A 349 1.24 -4.85 -21.76
C VAL A 349 2.35 -4.86 -22.79
N MET A 350 3.21 -5.88 -22.79
CA MET A 350 4.22 -6.06 -23.83
C MET A 350 3.60 -6.81 -24.99
N VAL A 351 3.46 -6.10 -26.13
CA VAL A 351 2.87 -6.60 -27.36
C VAL A 351 3.95 -6.74 -28.43
N VAL A 352 3.94 -7.87 -29.13
CA VAL A 352 4.89 -8.20 -30.21
C VAL A 352 4.11 -8.47 -31.49
N GLY A 353 4.48 -7.82 -32.60
CA GLY A 353 3.83 -7.98 -33.87
C GLY A 353 4.30 -7.01 -34.95
N PRO A 354 3.71 -7.07 -36.18
CA PRO A 354 3.89 -6.03 -37.17
C PRO A 354 3.52 -4.65 -36.64
N GLN A 355 4.22 -3.62 -37.07
CA GLN A 355 4.07 -2.27 -36.52
C GLN A 355 2.62 -1.76 -36.60
N ASP A 356 1.96 -1.96 -37.75
CA ASP A 356 0.57 -1.55 -37.97
C ASP A 356 -0.41 -2.32 -37.06
N ALA A 357 -0.17 -3.60 -36.81
CA ALA A 357 -0.97 -4.42 -35.91
C ALA A 357 -0.79 -3.99 -34.46
N VAL A 358 0.43 -3.70 -34.03
CA VAL A 358 0.75 -3.17 -32.71
C VAL A 358 0.09 -1.81 -32.50
N GLU A 359 0.03 -0.95 -33.50
CA GLU A 359 -0.66 0.34 -33.44
C GLU A 359 -2.18 0.18 -33.32
N ARG A 360 -2.80 -0.76 -34.06
CA ARG A 360 -4.23 -1.06 -33.90
C ARG A 360 -4.55 -1.52 -32.45
N VAL A 361 -3.72 -2.38 -31.88
CA VAL A 361 -3.87 -2.85 -30.50
C VAL A 361 -3.60 -1.72 -29.51
N ALA A 362 -2.62 -0.84 -29.77
CA ALA A 362 -2.37 0.34 -28.95
C ALA A 362 -3.60 1.27 -28.89
N ASN A 363 -4.24 1.50 -30.04
CA ASN A 363 -5.48 2.29 -30.09
C ASN A 363 -6.65 1.59 -29.38
N LEU A 364 -6.76 0.26 -29.50
CA LEU A 364 -7.77 -0.52 -28.78
C LEU A 364 -7.59 -0.43 -27.25
N MET A 365 -6.35 -0.53 -26.77
CA MET A 365 -5.99 -0.41 -25.35
C MET A 365 -5.99 1.03 -24.85
N GLY A 366 -5.90 1.99 -25.77
CA GLY A 366 -5.92 3.43 -25.52
C GLY A 366 -4.55 4.09 -25.48
N ASN A 367 -3.54 3.45 -24.97
CA ASN A 367 -2.11 3.84 -24.92
C ASN A 367 -1.83 5.35 -24.80
N SER A 368 -2.67 6.06 -24.04
CA SER A 368 -2.61 7.53 -23.91
C SER A 368 -2.39 7.90 -22.46
N LEU A 369 -1.17 8.35 -22.13
CA LEU A 369 -0.88 8.93 -20.82
C LEU A 369 -1.85 10.06 -20.49
N LYS A 370 -2.19 10.92 -21.46
CA LYS A 370 -3.15 12.02 -21.28
C LYS A 370 -4.53 11.55 -20.82
N ARG A 371 -4.97 10.33 -21.15
CA ARG A 371 -6.26 9.79 -20.65
C ARG A 371 -6.19 9.34 -19.18
N LEU A 372 -5.01 8.98 -18.70
CA LEU A 372 -4.77 8.65 -17.31
C LEU A 372 -4.56 9.91 -16.46
N ASP A 373 -4.23 11.04 -17.10
CA ASP A 373 -4.04 12.32 -16.40
C ASP A 373 -5.37 12.93 -15.91
N HIS A 374 -6.52 12.43 -16.40
CA HIS A 374 -7.84 12.84 -15.89
C HIS A 374 -8.28 11.91 -14.74
N PRO A 375 -8.14 12.35 -13.47
CA PRO A 375 -8.60 11.56 -12.33
C PRO A 375 -10.13 11.39 -12.39
N ASN A 376 -10.61 10.19 -12.10
CA ASN A 376 -12.04 9.93 -12.02
C ASN A 376 -12.58 10.38 -10.66
N ILE A 377 -12.91 11.66 -10.56
CA ILE A 377 -13.44 12.28 -9.35
C ILE A 377 -14.77 11.62 -8.92
N VAL A 378 -15.59 11.16 -9.87
CA VAL A 378 -16.88 10.52 -9.59
C VAL A 378 -16.70 9.28 -8.70
N THR A 379 -15.74 8.41 -9.01
CA THR A 379 -15.49 7.21 -8.19
C THR A 379 -15.08 7.58 -6.76
N ILE A 380 -14.29 8.64 -6.60
CA ILE A 380 -13.85 9.10 -5.27
C ILE A 380 -15.06 9.59 -4.46
N PHE A 381 -15.85 10.50 -5.02
CA PHE A 381 -16.98 11.11 -4.27
C PHE A 381 -18.14 10.15 -4.06
N VAL A 382 -18.46 9.26 -5.01
CA VAL A 382 -19.42 8.17 -4.80
C VAL A 382 -18.93 7.22 -3.69
N GLY A 383 -17.66 6.90 -3.69
CA GLY A 383 -17.07 6.06 -2.65
C GLY A 383 -17.08 6.72 -1.27
N ILE A 384 -16.77 8.01 -1.18
CA ILE A 384 -16.85 8.79 0.07
C ILE A 384 -18.31 8.84 0.55
N PHE A 385 -19.26 9.14 -0.35
CA PHE A 385 -20.69 9.17 -0.01
C PHE A 385 -21.14 7.83 0.59
N LEU A 386 -20.86 6.73 -0.09
CA LEU A 386 -21.19 5.39 0.41
C LEU A 386 -20.45 5.07 1.71
N GLY A 387 -19.18 5.48 1.82
CA GLY A 387 -18.36 5.30 3.02
C GLY A 387 -18.97 5.98 4.24
N ILE A 388 -19.37 7.25 4.11
CA ILE A 388 -20.02 7.99 5.18
C ILE A 388 -21.40 7.39 5.49
N PHE A 389 -22.19 7.04 4.47
CA PHE A 389 -23.50 6.43 4.64
C PHE A 389 -23.42 5.13 5.46
N PHE A 390 -22.58 4.18 5.06
CA PHE A 390 -22.36 2.92 5.78
C PHE A 390 -21.65 3.12 7.12
N GLY A 391 -20.74 4.09 7.21
CA GLY A 391 -20.03 4.44 8.44
C GLY A 391 -20.95 5.02 9.52
N SER A 392 -22.02 5.67 9.12
CA SER A 392 -23.01 6.29 10.02
C SER A 392 -24.08 5.33 10.51
N LEU A 393 -24.17 4.10 9.95
CA LEU A 393 -25.15 3.11 10.37
C LEU A 393 -24.90 2.67 11.83
N PRO A 394 -25.90 2.82 12.72
CA PRO A 394 -25.78 2.34 14.10
C PRO A 394 -25.90 0.81 14.14
N ILE A 395 -24.87 0.13 14.63
CA ILE A 395 -24.84 -1.34 14.77
C ILE A 395 -24.93 -1.64 16.28
N ALA A 396 -25.99 -2.29 16.69
CA ALA A 396 -26.18 -2.71 18.08
C ALA A 396 -25.43 -4.03 18.33
N PHE A 397 -24.53 -4.05 19.31
CA PHE A 397 -23.85 -5.26 19.75
C PHE A 397 -24.37 -5.67 21.14
N PRO A 398 -24.62 -6.97 21.38
CA PRO A 398 -24.98 -7.45 22.71
C PRO A 398 -23.88 -7.09 23.73
N GLY A 399 -24.27 -6.43 24.83
CA GLY A 399 -23.35 -6.05 25.91
C GLY A 399 -22.71 -4.66 25.78
N ILE A 400 -22.97 -3.92 24.70
CA ILE A 400 -22.53 -2.53 24.54
C ILE A 400 -23.76 -1.62 24.67
N PRO A 401 -23.78 -0.67 25.62
CA PRO A 401 -24.95 0.17 25.93
C PRO A 401 -25.38 1.10 24.78
N THR A 402 -24.40 1.53 23.96
CA THR A 402 -24.61 2.45 22.85
C THR A 402 -24.36 1.76 21.50
N PRO A 403 -25.17 2.03 20.46
CA PRO A 403 -24.89 1.48 19.12
C PRO A 403 -23.54 1.97 18.60
N VAL A 404 -22.71 1.04 18.19
CA VAL A 404 -21.38 1.31 17.60
C VAL A 404 -21.54 1.73 16.13
N LYS A 405 -20.90 2.81 15.73
CA LYS A 405 -20.80 3.26 14.36
C LYS A 405 -19.37 3.08 13.87
N LEU A 406 -19.18 2.72 12.62
CA LEU A 406 -17.84 2.69 12.02
C LEU A 406 -17.21 4.09 11.88
N GLY A 407 -18.04 5.12 11.90
CA GLY A 407 -17.65 6.53 11.89
C GLY A 407 -17.06 6.99 10.55
N LEU A 408 -16.52 8.22 10.58
CA LEU A 408 -15.96 8.91 9.41
C LEU A 408 -14.60 8.33 8.95
N ALA A 409 -13.97 7.50 9.75
CA ALA A 409 -12.74 6.80 9.39
C ALA A 409 -12.99 5.36 8.91
N GLY A 410 -13.74 4.56 9.69
CA GLY A 410 -13.94 3.13 9.40
C GLY A 410 -14.82 2.87 8.18
N GLY A 411 -15.92 3.61 8.02
CA GLY A 411 -16.83 3.46 6.87
C GLY A 411 -16.13 3.73 5.53
N PRO A 412 -15.51 4.91 5.33
CA PRO A 412 -14.77 5.21 4.11
C PRO A 412 -13.61 4.24 3.84
N LEU A 413 -12.92 3.76 4.88
CA LEU A 413 -11.85 2.76 4.73
C LEU A 413 -12.38 1.45 4.13
N ILE A 414 -13.42 0.88 4.72
CA ILE A 414 -13.98 -0.40 4.27
C ILE A 414 -14.51 -0.28 2.84
N VAL A 415 -15.30 0.77 2.57
CA VAL A 415 -15.87 1.00 1.25
C VAL A 415 -14.79 1.21 0.21
N SER A 416 -13.74 1.98 0.51
CA SER A 416 -12.65 2.21 -0.44
C SER A 416 -11.81 0.95 -0.70
N ILE A 417 -11.58 0.09 0.30
CA ILE A 417 -10.96 -1.24 0.11
C ILE A 417 -11.80 -2.11 -0.84
N LEU A 418 -13.12 -2.14 -0.63
CA LEU A 418 -14.04 -2.90 -1.47
C LEU A 418 -14.09 -2.36 -2.91
N ILE A 419 -14.16 -1.04 -3.06
CA ILE A 419 -14.11 -0.38 -4.37
C ILE A 419 -12.77 -0.65 -5.05
N GLY A 420 -11.64 -0.52 -4.35
CA GLY A 420 -10.32 -0.81 -4.87
C GLY A 420 -10.19 -2.24 -5.41
N ARG A 421 -10.87 -3.19 -4.77
CA ARG A 421 -10.83 -4.61 -5.17
C ARG A 421 -11.88 -5.00 -6.19
N PHE A 422 -13.12 -4.54 -6.02
CA PHE A 422 -14.29 -5.01 -6.77
C PHE A 422 -14.91 -3.95 -7.67
N GLY A 423 -14.45 -2.71 -7.61
CA GLY A 423 -15.03 -1.57 -8.34
C GLY A 423 -15.09 -1.79 -9.85
N TYR A 424 -14.16 -2.56 -10.42
CA TYR A 424 -14.18 -2.90 -11.84
C TYR A 424 -15.45 -3.69 -12.23
N LYS A 425 -16.04 -4.51 -11.33
CA LYS A 425 -17.30 -5.22 -11.58
C LYS A 425 -18.49 -4.26 -11.68
N LEU A 426 -18.42 -3.14 -10.99
CA LEU A 426 -19.43 -2.08 -11.01
C LEU A 426 -19.13 -1.00 -12.07
N LYS A 427 -18.19 -1.27 -12.99
CA LYS A 427 -17.70 -0.32 -14.00
C LYS A 427 -17.12 0.98 -13.42
N LEU A 428 -16.83 1.01 -12.13
CA LEU A 428 -16.14 2.13 -11.51
C LEU A 428 -14.66 2.09 -11.93
N VAL A 429 -14.16 3.20 -12.44
CA VAL A 429 -12.74 3.34 -12.76
C VAL A 429 -12.00 3.65 -11.46
N THR A 430 -11.40 2.63 -10.88
CA THR A 430 -10.64 2.73 -9.62
C THR A 430 -9.21 3.23 -9.83
N TYR A 431 -8.80 3.36 -11.09
CA TYR A 431 -7.49 3.89 -11.43
C TYR A 431 -7.47 5.39 -11.20
N THR A 432 -6.79 5.80 -10.18
CA THR A 432 -6.29 7.16 -9.99
C THR A 432 -4.78 7.10 -10.24
N THR A 433 -4.18 8.07 -10.93
CA THR A 433 -2.72 8.08 -11.06
C THR A 433 -2.13 8.01 -9.65
N MET A 434 -1.06 7.25 -9.47
CA MET A 434 -0.42 7.10 -8.16
C MET A 434 -0.12 8.50 -7.55
N SER A 435 0.34 9.44 -8.38
CA SER A 435 0.61 10.82 -7.97
C SER A 435 -0.64 11.55 -7.48
N ALA A 436 -1.79 11.41 -8.16
CA ALA A 436 -3.02 12.07 -7.75
C ALA A 436 -3.55 11.48 -6.43
N ASN A 437 -3.52 10.16 -6.27
CA ASN A 437 -3.94 9.51 -5.02
C ASN A 437 -3.03 9.90 -3.85
N LEU A 438 -1.71 9.93 -4.07
CA LEU A 438 -0.74 10.36 -3.06
C LEU A 438 -0.95 11.84 -2.69
N MET A 439 -1.18 12.71 -3.67
CA MET A 439 -1.43 14.14 -3.43
C MET A 439 -2.71 14.36 -2.61
N LEU A 440 -3.82 13.69 -2.96
CA LEU A 440 -5.07 13.78 -2.19
C LEU A 440 -4.90 13.23 -0.77
N ARG A 441 -4.16 12.14 -0.62
CA ARG A 441 -3.82 11.57 0.69
C ARG A 441 -3.00 12.55 1.53
N GLU A 442 -1.99 13.20 0.95
CA GLU A 442 -1.15 14.17 1.66
C GLU A 442 -1.90 15.44 2.03
N ILE A 443 -2.77 15.93 1.15
CA ILE A 443 -3.67 17.06 1.48
C ILE A 443 -4.58 16.68 2.64
N GLY A 444 -5.21 15.51 2.57
CA GLY A 444 -6.11 15.03 3.62
C GLY A 444 -5.42 14.93 4.98
N ILE A 445 -4.25 14.26 5.05
CA ILE A 445 -3.51 14.13 6.32
C ILE A 445 -2.98 15.48 6.83
N ALA A 446 -2.56 16.38 5.94
CA ALA A 446 -2.08 17.70 6.34
C ALA A 446 -3.20 18.55 6.96
N LEU A 447 -4.39 18.56 6.35
CA LEU A 447 -5.57 19.24 6.89
C LEU A 447 -5.97 18.65 8.26
N PHE A 448 -6.00 17.33 8.37
CA PHE A 448 -6.31 16.64 9.63
C PHE A 448 -5.30 17.00 10.73
N LEU A 449 -4.00 16.87 10.47
CA LEU A 449 -2.95 17.13 11.45
C LEU A 449 -2.85 18.60 11.84
N ALA A 450 -3.05 19.53 10.90
CA ALA A 450 -3.09 20.96 11.20
C ALA A 450 -4.23 21.30 12.16
N SER A 451 -5.46 20.82 11.86
CA SER A 451 -6.62 21.03 12.71
C SER A 451 -6.41 20.48 14.13
N VAL A 452 -5.96 19.22 14.20
CA VAL A 452 -5.70 18.53 15.47
C VAL A 452 -4.60 19.24 16.25
N GLY A 453 -3.52 19.67 15.60
CA GLY A 453 -2.42 20.39 16.22
C GLY A 453 -2.85 21.76 16.78
N ILE A 454 -3.56 22.55 16.00
CA ILE A 454 -4.03 23.89 16.44
C ILE A 454 -4.94 23.76 17.66
N LYS A 455 -5.91 22.79 17.64
CA LYS A 455 -6.81 22.54 18.77
C LYS A 455 -6.06 22.07 20.03
N ALA A 456 -5.04 21.21 19.87
CA ALA A 456 -4.27 20.69 21.00
C ALA A 456 -3.32 21.72 21.62
N GLY A 457 -2.88 22.71 20.82
CA GLY A 457 -1.81 23.62 21.19
C GLY A 457 -2.07 24.45 22.44
N ALA A 458 -3.31 24.89 22.67
CA ALA A 458 -3.68 25.75 23.81
C ALA A 458 -3.32 25.12 25.17
N ASN A 459 -3.45 23.80 25.30
CA ASN A 459 -3.23 23.08 26.56
C ASN A 459 -1.98 22.19 26.56
N PHE A 460 -1.26 22.12 25.42
CA PHE A 460 -0.16 21.16 25.24
C PHE A 460 0.96 21.34 26.26
N VAL A 461 1.44 22.57 26.45
CA VAL A 461 2.56 22.85 27.35
C VAL A 461 2.18 22.51 28.79
N ASN A 462 1.00 22.95 29.26
CA ASN A 462 0.54 22.66 30.61
C ASN A 462 0.37 21.15 30.85
N THR A 463 -0.12 20.41 29.87
CA THR A 463 -0.33 18.96 30.01
C THR A 463 0.97 18.16 29.95
N VAL A 464 1.91 18.58 29.06
CA VAL A 464 3.11 17.79 28.78
C VAL A 464 4.31 18.23 29.62
N VAL A 465 4.48 19.55 29.83
CA VAL A 465 5.65 20.10 30.55
C VAL A 465 5.39 20.16 32.04
N ASP A 466 4.20 20.61 32.44
CA ASP A 466 3.81 20.72 33.86
C ASP A 466 3.16 19.43 34.38
N GLY A 467 2.74 18.52 33.48
CA GLY A 467 2.18 17.21 33.80
C GLY A 467 3.17 16.06 33.67
N ASP A 468 2.64 14.85 33.46
CA ASP A 468 3.39 13.58 33.40
C ASP A 468 3.95 13.28 31.97
N GLY A 469 4.27 14.27 31.14
CA GLY A 469 4.66 14.09 29.74
C GLY A 469 5.86 13.16 29.52
N LEU A 470 6.82 13.13 30.47
CA LEU A 470 7.93 12.18 30.41
C LEU A 470 7.44 10.73 30.64
N LEU A 471 6.41 10.54 31.48
CA LEU A 471 5.77 9.25 31.67
C LEU A 471 5.05 8.80 30.39
N ASP A 472 4.35 9.72 29.71
CA ASP A 472 3.67 9.46 28.44
C ASP A 472 4.64 9.00 27.34
N VAL A 473 5.78 9.67 27.24
CA VAL A 473 6.87 9.30 26.34
C VAL A 473 7.43 7.92 26.67
N GLY A 474 7.63 7.62 27.96
CA GLY A 474 8.08 6.32 28.44
C GLY A 474 7.08 5.19 28.14
N CYS A 475 5.79 5.44 28.36
CA CYS A 475 4.71 4.50 28.01
C CYS A 475 4.71 4.24 26.49
N GLY A 476 4.81 5.27 25.68
CA GLY A 476 4.88 5.13 24.22
C GLY A 476 6.06 4.26 23.77
N PHE A 477 7.24 4.48 24.35
CA PHE A 477 8.42 3.69 24.06
C PHE A 477 8.23 2.19 24.42
N LEU A 478 7.65 1.88 25.58
CA LEU A 478 7.37 0.50 25.99
C LEU A 478 6.33 -0.16 25.06
N ILE A 479 5.26 0.56 24.69
CA ILE A 479 4.23 0.10 23.76
C ILE A 479 4.84 -0.22 22.39
N THR A 480 5.86 0.52 21.95
CA THR A 480 6.56 0.26 20.69
C THR A 480 7.49 -0.94 20.80
N VAL A 481 8.42 -0.90 21.74
CA VAL A 481 9.60 -1.78 21.76
C VAL A 481 9.26 -3.21 22.21
N ILE A 482 8.46 -3.36 23.26
CA ILE A 482 8.16 -4.68 23.83
C ILE A 482 7.51 -5.62 22.79
N PRO A 483 6.41 -5.23 22.12
CA PRO A 483 5.78 -6.09 21.12
C PRO A 483 6.68 -6.41 19.93
N LEU A 484 7.49 -5.43 19.49
CA LEU A 484 8.37 -5.61 18.34
C LEU A 484 9.51 -6.59 18.64
N LEU A 485 10.11 -6.52 19.81
CA LEU A 485 11.16 -7.47 20.20
C LEU A 485 10.61 -8.89 20.38
N ILE A 486 9.45 -9.04 21.03
CA ILE A 486 8.80 -10.34 21.23
C ILE A 486 8.43 -10.97 19.89
N MET A 487 7.65 -10.26 19.08
CA MET A 487 7.15 -10.81 17.82
C MET A 487 8.24 -10.88 16.75
N GLY A 488 9.24 -10.01 16.80
CA GLY A 488 10.43 -10.11 15.97
C GLY A 488 11.23 -11.38 16.26
N ALA A 489 11.40 -11.74 17.54
CA ALA A 489 12.01 -12.99 17.95
C ALA A 489 11.17 -14.21 17.51
N VAL A 490 9.85 -14.18 17.69
CA VAL A 490 8.93 -15.23 17.21
C VAL A 490 9.01 -15.38 15.68
N ALA A 491 9.01 -14.29 14.95
CA ALA A 491 9.13 -14.30 13.49
C ALA A 491 10.46 -14.95 13.05
N ARG A 492 11.55 -14.65 13.77
CA ARG A 492 12.86 -15.18 13.43
C ARG A 492 13.04 -16.64 13.83
N TRP A 493 12.67 -17.01 15.05
CA TRP A 493 12.96 -18.34 15.58
C TRP A 493 11.89 -19.38 15.20
N HIS A 494 10.60 -19.01 15.24
CA HIS A 494 9.51 -19.94 14.94
C HIS A 494 9.22 -20.01 13.44
N TYR A 495 9.01 -18.84 12.80
CA TYR A 495 8.69 -18.79 11.37
C TYR A 495 9.93 -18.78 10.46
N LYS A 496 11.15 -18.65 11.00
CA LYS A 496 12.42 -18.59 10.26
C LYS A 496 12.41 -17.56 9.14
N MET A 497 11.71 -16.43 9.35
CA MET A 497 11.59 -15.37 8.35
C MET A 497 12.96 -14.76 8.03
N ASN A 498 13.19 -14.49 6.76
CA ASN A 498 14.35 -13.71 6.34
C ASN A 498 14.32 -12.33 6.99
N TYR A 499 15.48 -11.84 7.41
CA TYR A 499 15.57 -10.58 8.17
C TYR A 499 15.11 -9.37 7.36
N PHE A 500 15.41 -9.29 6.06
CA PHE A 500 14.99 -8.18 5.23
C PHE A 500 13.46 -8.14 5.08
N MET A 501 12.82 -9.30 4.94
CA MET A 501 11.35 -9.42 4.97
C MET A 501 10.79 -8.99 6.34
N LEU A 502 11.45 -9.39 7.44
CA LEU A 502 11.06 -9.02 8.79
C LEU A 502 11.17 -7.52 9.05
N MET A 503 12.22 -6.85 8.55
CA MET A 503 12.34 -5.39 8.64
C MET A 503 11.13 -4.69 8.00
N GLY A 504 10.74 -5.13 6.81
CA GLY A 504 9.56 -4.64 6.11
C GLY A 504 8.25 -4.94 6.86
N LEU A 505 8.12 -6.15 7.42
CA LEU A 505 6.98 -6.54 8.25
C LEU A 505 6.85 -5.63 9.48
N ILE A 506 7.94 -5.37 10.21
CA ILE A 506 7.93 -4.48 11.38
C ILE A 506 7.51 -3.06 10.97
N ALA A 507 8.09 -2.51 9.91
CA ALA A 507 7.72 -1.19 9.39
C ALA A 507 6.25 -1.15 8.94
N GLY A 508 5.77 -2.19 8.25
CA GLY A 508 4.39 -2.29 7.75
C GLY A 508 3.36 -2.51 8.86
N SER A 509 3.67 -3.32 9.86
CA SER A 509 2.79 -3.53 11.01
C SER A 509 2.61 -2.27 11.85
N ASN A 510 3.59 -1.37 11.87
CA ASN A 510 3.52 -0.07 12.53
C ASN A 510 3.10 1.07 11.59
N THR A 511 2.80 0.78 10.33
CA THR A 511 2.42 1.77 9.32
C THR A 511 3.44 2.90 9.15
N ASP A 512 4.75 2.59 9.32
CA ASP A 512 5.86 3.54 9.42
C ASP A 512 6.71 3.61 8.13
N PRO A 513 6.49 4.61 7.25
CA PRO A 513 7.31 4.82 6.07
C PRO A 513 8.79 5.15 6.36
N PRO A 514 9.15 5.92 7.40
CA PRO A 514 10.53 6.12 7.81
C PRO A 514 11.29 4.82 8.09
N ALA A 515 10.69 3.88 8.82
CA ALA A 515 11.30 2.57 9.09
C ALA A 515 11.44 1.73 7.82
N LEU A 516 10.47 1.85 6.87
CA LEU A 516 10.59 1.20 5.56
C LEU A 516 11.75 1.79 4.76
N ALA A 517 11.91 3.11 4.76
CA ALA A 517 13.03 3.77 4.06
C ALA A 517 14.38 3.31 4.61
N TYR A 518 14.52 3.25 5.94
CA TYR A 518 15.68 2.67 6.62
C TYR A 518 15.92 1.20 6.20
N SER A 519 14.85 0.41 6.19
CA SER A 519 14.90 -1.01 5.84
C SER A 519 15.37 -1.25 4.40
N ASN A 520 14.82 -0.49 3.44
CA ASN A 520 15.21 -0.57 2.03
C ASN A 520 16.68 -0.15 1.81
N GLN A 521 17.11 0.91 2.51
CA GLN A 521 18.51 1.36 2.43
C GLN A 521 19.47 0.31 3.00
N THR A 522 19.08 -0.36 4.08
CA THR A 522 19.91 -1.38 4.75
C THR A 522 19.98 -2.67 3.94
N ALA A 523 18.88 -3.06 3.31
CA ALA A 523 18.77 -4.31 2.54
C ALA A 523 19.40 -4.20 1.15
N GLY A 524 19.34 -3.02 0.52
CA GLY A 524 19.78 -2.84 -0.88
C GLY A 524 18.94 -3.59 -1.92
N ASN A 525 17.81 -4.18 -1.51
CA ASN A 525 16.90 -4.94 -2.37
C ASN A 525 15.43 -4.65 -2.03
N ASN A 526 14.48 -5.27 -2.74
CA ASN A 526 13.05 -5.02 -2.59
C ASN A 526 12.36 -5.86 -1.49
N ALA A 527 13.06 -6.74 -0.79
CA ALA A 527 12.45 -7.63 0.19
C ALA A 527 11.72 -6.88 1.33
N PRO A 528 12.27 -5.77 1.90
CA PRO A 528 11.52 -5.01 2.90
C PRO A 528 10.23 -4.41 2.34
N ALA A 529 10.25 -3.91 1.09
CA ALA A 529 9.04 -3.37 0.46
C ALA A 529 7.96 -4.45 0.27
N VAL A 530 8.35 -5.68 -0.05
CA VAL A 530 7.43 -6.84 -0.13
C VAL A 530 6.85 -7.18 1.24
N GLY A 531 7.70 -7.30 2.28
CA GLY A 531 7.26 -7.53 3.66
C GLY A 531 6.27 -6.46 4.13
N TYR A 532 6.60 -5.19 3.91
CA TYR A 532 5.75 -4.05 4.24
C TYR A 532 4.38 -4.14 3.54
N SER A 533 4.37 -4.26 2.21
CA SER A 533 3.14 -4.27 1.41
C SER A 533 2.23 -5.46 1.73
N THR A 534 2.78 -6.57 2.20
CA THR A 534 2.02 -7.76 2.59
C THR A 534 1.22 -7.53 3.86
N VAL A 535 1.79 -6.88 4.88
CA VAL A 535 1.14 -6.74 6.19
C VAL A 535 0.45 -5.40 6.41
N TYR A 536 0.86 -4.36 5.70
CA TYR A 536 0.33 -3.01 5.83
C TYR A 536 -1.20 -2.92 5.74
N PRO A 537 -1.89 -3.60 4.77
CA PRO A 537 -3.33 -3.54 4.65
C PRO A 537 -4.07 -4.02 5.89
N VAL A 538 -3.65 -5.18 6.40
CA VAL A 538 -4.28 -5.82 7.57
C VAL A 538 -3.98 -5.02 8.84
N SER A 539 -2.72 -4.59 9.00
CA SER A 539 -2.30 -3.80 10.15
C SER A 539 -3.02 -2.46 10.22
N MET A 540 -3.14 -1.77 9.09
CA MET A 540 -3.86 -0.50 9.01
C MET A 540 -5.33 -0.65 9.40
N PHE A 541 -6.01 -1.66 8.85
CA PHE A 541 -7.40 -1.96 9.19
C PHE A 541 -7.57 -2.26 10.69
N LEU A 542 -6.75 -3.15 11.24
CA LEU A 542 -6.83 -3.53 12.65
C LEU A 542 -6.54 -2.37 13.59
N ARG A 543 -5.54 -1.54 13.28
CA ARG A 543 -5.19 -0.39 14.13
C ARG A 543 -6.28 0.67 14.17
N ILE A 544 -6.92 0.96 13.03
CA ILE A 544 -8.07 1.88 12.97
C ILE A 544 -9.22 1.32 13.82
N LEU A 545 -9.59 0.07 13.57
CA LEU A 545 -10.70 -0.59 14.26
C LEU A 545 -10.45 -0.69 15.77
N THR A 546 -9.25 -1.12 16.18
CA THR A 546 -8.94 -1.32 17.59
C THR A 546 -8.82 -0.01 18.36
N ALA A 547 -8.27 1.05 17.77
CA ALA A 547 -8.22 2.37 18.40
C ALA A 547 -9.65 2.91 18.69
N GLN A 548 -10.55 2.76 17.74
CA GLN A 548 -11.96 3.13 17.89
C GLN A 548 -12.65 2.27 18.97
N LEU A 549 -12.47 0.94 18.91
CA LEU A 549 -13.10 0.02 19.86
C LEU A 549 -12.60 0.21 21.29
N LEU A 550 -11.32 0.51 21.49
CA LEU A 550 -10.78 0.80 22.84
C LEU A 550 -11.51 1.97 23.49
N ILE A 551 -11.75 3.04 22.73
CA ILE A 551 -12.52 4.19 23.24
C ILE A 551 -13.97 3.79 23.53
N LEU A 552 -14.65 3.13 22.59
CA LEU A 552 -16.07 2.79 22.74
C LEU A 552 -16.36 1.76 23.84
N ILE A 553 -15.41 0.86 24.13
CA ILE A 553 -15.62 -0.21 25.13
C ILE A 553 -15.16 0.21 26.53
N LEU A 554 -14.03 0.93 26.62
CA LEU A 554 -13.41 1.22 27.91
C LEU A 554 -13.70 2.65 28.42
N ALA A 555 -14.13 3.57 27.53
CA ALA A 555 -14.52 4.93 27.94
C ALA A 555 -16.05 5.09 28.10
N SER A 556 -16.83 4.05 27.76
CA SER A 556 -18.29 3.97 28.02
C SER A 556 -18.55 3.43 29.46
#